data_6df494b80fb26fd45a451324b211712d
#
_entry.id   6df494b80fb26fd45a451324b211712d
#
_cell.length_a   1.000
_cell.length_b   1.000
_cell.length_c   1.000
_cell.angle_alpha   90.00
_cell.angle_beta   90.00
_cell.angle_gamma   90.00
#
_symmetry.space_group_name_H-M   'P 1'
#
loop_
_entity.id
_entity.type
_entity.pdbx_description
1 polymer ?
#
loop_
_entity_poly.entity_id
_entity_poly.type
_entity_poly.pdbx_seq_one_letter_code
_entity_poly.pdbx_strand_id
1 'polypeptide(L)'
;MDFTGVDSRYAPNREEARVSTQQLILSLVLATMVFSVALELRVEDFRRVAKMPRSVVCALIPQFLLLPVATWAATLALDLPANVEAAMMLVAACPGGSLSNFVTHYGRGNTALSVSVSAVASLMALVLTPFNFGWMMAANPATAAWLREIALNPNDIWISLALMLAIPMALGLSLSHHRPRLAERIRKPLGNFSLLALLAFIALGLVAQRHLLNAAILPMLAIVVLHNASGLLLGWLTSKAMGMSEPDKRAVMIEGGMQNSGLALGIIAVQFNADLGMVIIASLWGIWHIVSGMSLAIYWRKRDAGLAG
;
A
#
# COMPACT_ATOMS: atom_id res chain seq x y z
N MET A 1 26.58 -45.32 -33.74
CA MET A 1 26.54 -43.93 -33.23
C MET A 1 25.22 -43.74 -32.58
N ASP A 2 25.21 -43.87 -31.25
CA ASP A 2 24.01 -43.91 -30.44
C ASP A 2 23.78 -42.51 -29.84
N PHE A 3 22.73 -41.81 -30.28
CA PHE A 3 22.40 -40.45 -29.86
C PHE A 3 21.21 -40.49 -28.86
N THR A 4 21.35 -41.21 -27.73
CA THR A 4 20.36 -41.21 -26.66
C THR A 4 20.96 -40.80 -25.31
N GLY A 5 21.76 -39.75 -25.30
CA GLY A 5 22.31 -39.17 -24.09
C GLY A 5 21.55 -37.89 -23.66
N VAL A 6 20.26 -37.99 -23.37
CA VAL A 6 19.57 -36.94 -22.62
C VAL A 6 19.89 -37.16 -21.15
N ASP A 7 20.76 -36.28 -20.59
CA ASP A 7 21.19 -36.31 -19.20
C ASP A 7 19.97 -36.09 -18.29
N SER A 8 19.53 -37.15 -17.62
CA SER A 8 18.38 -37.16 -16.69
C SER A 8 18.59 -36.29 -15.42
N ARG A 9 19.68 -35.55 -15.32
CA ARG A 9 20.01 -34.69 -14.20
C ARG A 9 19.39 -33.29 -14.28
N TYR A 10 18.70 -32.94 -15.37
CA TYR A 10 17.97 -31.68 -15.54
C TYR A 10 16.45 -31.85 -15.58
N ALA A 11 15.91 -32.87 -14.96
CA ALA A 11 14.48 -32.85 -14.66
C ALA A 11 14.26 -31.83 -13.52
N PRO A 12 13.50 -30.72 -13.75
CA PRO A 12 13.20 -29.78 -12.67
C PRO A 12 12.53 -30.53 -11.52
N ASN A 13 13.06 -30.33 -10.34
CA ASN A 13 12.60 -30.99 -9.13
C ASN A 13 11.11 -30.69 -8.96
N ARG A 14 10.24 -31.68 -9.00
CA ARG A 14 8.78 -31.52 -8.91
C ARG A 14 8.31 -30.93 -7.57
N GLU A 15 9.21 -30.71 -6.61
CA GLU A 15 8.94 -30.01 -5.36
C GLU A 15 8.91 -28.49 -5.50
N GLU A 16 9.59 -27.90 -6.50
CA GLU A 16 9.61 -26.45 -6.72
C GLU A 16 8.29 -25.88 -7.31
N ALA A 17 7.42 -26.71 -7.82
CA ALA A 17 6.15 -26.28 -8.44
C ALA A 17 4.93 -26.33 -7.51
N ARG A 18 5.08 -26.72 -6.25
CA ARG A 18 3.98 -26.72 -5.28
C ARG A 18 3.95 -25.40 -4.55
N VAL A 19 3.04 -24.50 -4.94
CA VAL A 19 2.65 -23.35 -4.12
C VAL A 19 2.34 -23.88 -2.71
N SER A 20 3.09 -23.43 -1.70
CA SER A 20 2.86 -23.92 -0.33
C SER A 20 1.44 -23.56 0.11
N THR A 21 0.83 -24.42 0.93
CA THR A 21 -0.51 -24.12 1.50
C THR A 21 -0.56 -22.75 2.15
N GLN A 22 0.53 -22.34 2.78
CA GLN A 22 0.67 -21.02 3.39
C GLN A 22 0.61 -19.90 2.35
N GLN A 23 1.35 -20.00 1.25
CA GLN A 23 1.31 -19.01 0.15
C GLN A 23 -0.07 -18.91 -0.48
N LEU A 24 -0.77 -20.05 -0.65
CA LEU A 24 -2.13 -20.07 -1.18
C LEU A 24 -3.11 -19.33 -0.23
N ILE A 25 -3.04 -19.60 1.07
CA ILE A 25 -3.87 -18.92 2.08
C ILE A 25 -3.61 -17.40 2.05
N LEU A 26 -2.35 -16.97 2.03
CA LEU A 26 -1.99 -15.55 1.98
C LEU A 26 -2.46 -14.88 0.69
N SER A 27 -2.33 -15.55 -0.45
CA SER A 27 -2.84 -15.06 -1.74
C SER A 27 -4.35 -14.89 -1.72
N LEU A 28 -5.09 -15.82 -1.11
CA LEU A 28 -6.54 -15.72 -0.95
C LEU A 28 -6.95 -14.58 0.00
N VAL A 29 -6.21 -14.37 1.09
CA VAL A 29 -6.43 -13.26 2.02
C VAL A 29 -6.22 -11.93 1.30
N LEU A 30 -5.11 -11.78 0.57
CA LEU A 30 -4.83 -10.57 -0.20
C LEU A 30 -5.87 -10.35 -1.30
N ALA A 31 -6.22 -11.38 -2.07
CA ALA A 31 -7.24 -11.29 -3.10
C ALA A 31 -8.60 -10.87 -2.51
N THR A 32 -8.98 -11.43 -1.36
CA THR A 32 -10.22 -11.06 -0.64
C THR A 32 -10.17 -9.60 -0.17
N MET A 33 -9.00 -9.12 0.26
CA MET A 33 -8.81 -7.73 0.67
C MET A 33 -8.97 -6.77 -0.52
N VAL A 34 -8.31 -7.02 -1.63
CA VAL A 34 -8.44 -6.21 -2.86
C VAL A 34 -9.86 -6.27 -3.41
N PHE A 35 -10.49 -7.45 -3.41
CA PHE A 35 -11.88 -7.62 -3.78
C PHE A 35 -12.82 -6.80 -2.90
N SER A 36 -12.62 -6.77 -1.57
CA SER A 36 -13.47 -5.97 -0.67
C SER A 36 -13.31 -4.47 -0.90
N VAL A 37 -12.11 -4.00 -1.22
CA VAL A 37 -11.87 -2.59 -1.63
C VAL A 37 -12.62 -2.28 -2.91
N ALA A 38 -12.61 -3.18 -3.90
CA ALA A 38 -13.37 -3.00 -5.14
C ALA A 38 -14.88 -2.89 -4.92
N LEU A 39 -15.43 -3.58 -3.91
CA LEU A 39 -16.84 -3.47 -3.54
C LEU A 39 -17.21 -2.11 -2.92
N GLU A 40 -16.24 -1.34 -2.42
CA GLU A 40 -16.46 0.01 -1.87
C GLU A 40 -16.58 1.08 -2.96
N LEU A 41 -16.05 0.81 -4.16
CA LEU A 41 -16.02 1.77 -5.26
C LEU A 41 -17.42 1.99 -5.85
N ARG A 42 -17.85 3.26 -5.94
CA ARG A 42 -19.15 3.66 -6.47
C ARG A 42 -18.99 4.55 -7.71
N VAL A 43 -19.88 4.41 -8.66
CA VAL A 43 -19.91 5.26 -9.87
C VAL A 43 -20.01 6.75 -9.51
N GLU A 44 -20.71 7.06 -8.41
CA GLU A 44 -20.88 8.42 -7.89
C GLU A 44 -19.53 9.06 -7.50
N ASP A 45 -18.56 8.28 -7.03
CA ASP A 45 -17.25 8.78 -6.66
C ASP A 45 -16.50 9.27 -7.90
N PHE A 46 -16.59 8.53 -9.01
CA PHE A 46 -16.01 8.94 -10.30
C PHE A 46 -16.73 10.13 -10.94
N ARG A 47 -18.05 10.24 -10.76
CA ARG A 47 -18.78 11.43 -11.20
C ARG A 47 -18.38 12.69 -10.43
N ARG A 48 -18.02 12.54 -9.13
CA ARG A 48 -17.47 13.65 -8.35
C ARG A 48 -16.09 14.08 -8.84
N VAL A 49 -15.24 13.13 -9.27
CA VAL A 49 -13.94 13.44 -9.87
C VAL A 49 -14.10 14.41 -11.04
N ALA A 50 -15.09 14.18 -11.92
CA ALA A 50 -15.36 15.06 -13.05
C ALA A 50 -15.74 16.49 -12.62
N LYS A 51 -16.24 16.67 -11.39
CA LYS A 51 -16.57 18.01 -10.83
C LYS A 51 -15.37 18.66 -10.12
N MET A 52 -14.35 17.89 -9.72
CA MET A 52 -13.20 18.37 -8.96
C MET A 52 -11.87 17.85 -9.54
N PRO A 53 -11.65 17.87 -10.88
CA PRO A 53 -10.50 17.18 -11.50
C PRO A 53 -9.17 17.73 -11.01
N ARG A 54 -9.07 19.06 -10.86
CA ARG A 54 -7.85 19.72 -10.36
C ARG A 54 -7.49 19.28 -8.95
N SER A 55 -8.48 19.18 -8.06
CA SER A 55 -8.24 18.78 -6.66
C SER A 55 -7.85 17.32 -6.54
N VAL A 56 -8.45 16.44 -7.36
CA VAL A 56 -8.11 15.01 -7.40
C VAL A 56 -6.69 14.82 -7.93
N VAL A 57 -6.31 15.46 -9.04
CA VAL A 57 -4.94 15.41 -9.59
C VAL A 57 -3.94 15.93 -8.55
N CYS A 58 -4.26 17.03 -7.87
CA CYS A 58 -3.42 17.57 -6.79
C CYS A 58 -3.13 16.55 -5.69
N ALA A 59 -4.10 15.70 -5.33
CA ALA A 59 -3.93 14.68 -4.32
C ALA A 59 -3.17 13.43 -4.83
N LEU A 60 -3.32 13.09 -6.11
CA LEU A 60 -2.64 11.95 -6.72
C LEU A 60 -1.15 12.20 -6.98
N ILE A 61 -0.74 13.45 -7.24
CA ILE A 61 0.66 13.82 -7.45
C ILE A 61 1.55 13.47 -6.24
N PRO A 62 1.26 13.90 -4.99
CA PRO A 62 2.09 13.53 -3.86
C PRO A 62 2.08 12.02 -3.60
N GLN A 63 0.98 11.33 -3.87
CA GLN A 63 0.82 9.91 -3.60
C GLN A 63 1.57 9.01 -4.59
N PHE A 64 1.43 9.23 -5.89
CA PHE A 64 1.96 8.33 -6.91
C PHE A 64 3.21 8.83 -7.63
N LEU A 65 3.61 10.08 -7.40
CA LEU A 65 4.80 10.65 -8.02
C LEU A 65 5.80 11.13 -6.96
N LEU A 66 5.43 12.08 -6.11
CA LEU A 66 6.41 12.74 -5.24
C LEU A 66 6.88 11.84 -4.10
N LEU A 67 5.99 11.09 -3.45
CA LEU A 67 6.37 10.18 -2.37
C LEU A 67 7.22 9.00 -2.89
N PRO A 68 6.86 8.30 -3.98
CA PRO A 68 7.73 7.29 -4.58
C PRO A 68 9.12 7.82 -4.93
N VAL A 69 9.21 8.96 -5.63
CA VAL A 69 10.51 9.55 -6.01
C VAL A 69 11.31 9.98 -4.78
N ALA A 70 10.68 10.63 -3.80
CA ALA A 70 11.33 11.03 -2.55
C ALA A 70 11.81 9.81 -1.74
N THR A 71 11.03 8.72 -1.72
CA THR A 71 11.40 7.48 -1.07
C THR A 71 12.60 6.84 -1.74
N TRP A 72 12.58 6.71 -3.06
CA TRP A 72 13.70 6.18 -3.83
C TRP A 72 14.97 7.01 -3.59
N ALA A 73 14.90 8.34 -3.64
CA ALA A 73 16.05 9.21 -3.38
C ALA A 73 16.54 9.07 -1.92
N ALA A 74 15.64 8.92 -0.95
CA ALA A 74 16.01 8.72 0.44
C ALA A 74 16.73 7.38 0.66
N THR A 75 16.28 6.30 0.02
CA THR A 75 16.94 4.99 0.13
C THR A 75 18.34 4.99 -0.48
N LEU A 76 18.58 5.70 -1.57
CA LEU A 76 19.93 5.89 -2.12
C LEU A 76 20.88 6.65 -1.17
N ALA A 77 20.33 7.51 -0.31
CA ALA A 77 21.13 8.36 0.59
C ALA A 77 21.35 7.73 1.97
N LEU A 78 20.45 6.84 2.41
CA LEU A 78 20.46 6.31 3.77
C LEU A 78 21.22 4.98 3.91
N ASP A 79 21.50 4.28 2.80
CA ASP A 79 22.20 2.98 2.78
C ASP A 79 21.65 1.99 3.82
N LEU A 80 20.35 1.75 3.75
CA LEU A 80 19.63 0.86 4.67
C LEU A 80 19.71 -0.60 4.18
N PRO A 81 19.39 -1.59 5.02
CA PRO A 81 19.21 -2.97 4.54
C PRO A 81 18.21 -3.03 3.38
N ALA A 82 18.56 -3.77 2.31
CA ALA A 82 17.80 -3.77 1.05
C ALA A 82 16.31 -4.16 1.21
N ASN A 83 16.00 -5.07 2.15
CA ASN A 83 14.63 -5.43 2.47
C ASN A 83 13.86 -4.30 3.19
N VAL A 84 14.52 -3.48 4.00
CA VAL A 84 13.94 -2.27 4.62
C VAL A 84 13.64 -1.23 3.56
N GLU A 85 14.57 -0.97 2.64
CA GLU A 85 14.38 -0.07 1.50
C GLU A 85 13.24 -0.54 0.60
N ALA A 86 13.19 -1.84 0.29
CA ALA A 86 12.12 -2.44 -0.49
C ALA A 86 10.75 -2.25 0.18
N ALA A 87 10.67 -2.39 1.49
CA ALA A 87 9.42 -2.14 2.23
C ALA A 87 8.98 -0.69 2.16
N MET A 88 9.90 0.26 2.31
CA MET A 88 9.60 1.69 2.17
C MET A 88 9.10 2.02 0.76
N MET A 89 9.77 1.51 -0.27
CA MET A 89 9.37 1.68 -1.67
C MET A 89 7.99 1.08 -1.94
N LEU A 90 7.71 -0.11 -1.39
CA LEU A 90 6.41 -0.76 -1.58
C LEU A 90 5.28 0.04 -0.91
N VAL A 91 5.48 0.50 0.33
CA VAL A 91 4.50 1.35 1.02
C VAL A 91 4.27 2.64 0.25
N ALA A 92 5.32 3.29 -0.24
CA ALA A 92 5.20 4.52 -1.05
C ALA A 92 4.49 4.29 -2.40
N ALA A 93 4.59 3.08 -2.96
CA ALA A 93 3.90 2.72 -4.21
C ALA A 93 2.43 2.34 -4.01
N CYS A 94 1.99 2.03 -2.79
CA CYS A 94 0.60 1.68 -2.49
C CYS A 94 -0.33 2.90 -2.55
N PRO A 95 -1.63 2.70 -2.86
CA PRO A 95 -2.63 3.78 -2.80
C PRO A 95 -2.97 4.16 -1.37
N GLY A 96 -3.74 5.23 -1.17
CA GLY A 96 -4.40 5.53 0.11
C GLY A 96 -5.41 4.45 0.48
N GLY A 97 -5.75 4.36 1.76
CA GLY A 97 -6.75 3.43 2.27
C GLY A 97 -8.03 4.13 2.72
N SER A 98 -9.13 3.38 2.89
CA SER A 98 -10.42 3.93 3.35
C SER A 98 -10.35 4.63 4.73
N LEU A 99 -9.31 4.35 5.52
CA LEU A 99 -9.09 5.02 6.80
C LEU A 99 -8.75 6.51 6.64
N SER A 100 -8.10 6.92 5.54
CA SER A 100 -7.83 8.33 5.23
C SER A 100 -9.12 9.15 5.14
N ASN A 101 -10.20 8.55 4.60
CA ASN A 101 -11.51 9.18 4.49
C ASN A 101 -12.11 9.49 5.87
N PHE A 102 -11.97 8.55 6.82
CA PHE A 102 -12.42 8.75 8.20
C PHE A 102 -11.61 9.85 8.89
N VAL A 103 -10.29 9.83 8.79
CA VAL A 103 -9.40 10.82 9.38
C VAL A 103 -9.65 12.21 8.79
N THR A 104 -9.83 12.30 7.47
CA THR A 104 -10.20 13.55 6.78
C THR A 104 -11.54 14.08 7.29
N HIS A 105 -12.55 13.23 7.41
CA HIS A 105 -13.85 13.61 7.94
C HIS A 105 -13.75 14.12 9.39
N TYR A 106 -13.06 13.36 10.24
CA TYR A 106 -12.88 13.74 11.65
C TYR A 106 -12.12 15.06 11.78
N GLY A 107 -11.11 15.29 10.94
CA GLY A 107 -10.30 16.51 10.87
C GLY A 107 -10.97 17.70 10.18
N ARG A 108 -12.28 17.63 9.87
CA ARG A 108 -13.04 18.67 9.14
C ARG A 108 -12.42 19.02 7.77
N GLY A 109 -11.81 18.03 7.12
CA GLY A 109 -11.37 18.12 5.72
C GLY A 109 -12.50 17.84 4.74
N ASN A 110 -12.23 18.01 3.46
CA ASN A 110 -13.19 17.69 2.39
C ASN A 110 -13.28 16.17 2.19
N THR A 111 -14.22 15.54 2.90
CA THR A 111 -14.46 14.09 2.83
C THR A 111 -14.86 13.63 1.43
N ALA A 112 -15.63 14.46 0.68
CA ALA A 112 -16.03 14.11 -0.67
C ALA A 112 -14.82 14.03 -1.63
N LEU A 113 -13.85 14.93 -1.45
CA LEU A 113 -12.58 14.89 -2.19
C LEU A 113 -11.77 13.63 -1.80
N SER A 114 -11.59 13.37 -0.49
CA SER A 114 -10.85 12.22 0.01
C SER A 114 -11.41 10.89 -0.53
N VAL A 115 -12.73 10.67 -0.46
CA VAL A 115 -13.39 9.47 -1.00
C VAL A 115 -13.18 9.35 -2.51
N SER A 116 -13.28 10.46 -3.25
CA SER A 116 -13.06 10.45 -4.71
C SER A 116 -11.61 10.13 -5.06
N VAL A 117 -10.64 10.68 -4.31
CA VAL A 117 -9.21 10.39 -4.48
C VAL A 117 -8.92 8.93 -4.18
N SER A 118 -9.39 8.41 -3.05
CA SER A 118 -9.20 7.00 -2.68
C SER A 118 -9.78 6.04 -3.72
N ALA A 119 -10.94 6.37 -4.32
CA ALA A 119 -11.56 5.56 -5.38
C ALA A 119 -10.70 5.54 -6.65
N VAL A 120 -10.23 6.70 -7.12
CA VAL A 120 -9.34 6.78 -8.28
C VAL A 120 -7.99 6.13 -8.00
N ALA A 121 -7.40 6.39 -6.82
CA ALA A 121 -6.14 5.82 -6.40
C ALA A 121 -6.18 4.29 -6.38
N SER A 122 -7.27 3.69 -5.89
CA SER A 122 -7.46 2.23 -5.87
C SER A 122 -7.44 1.61 -7.28
N LEU A 123 -8.04 2.29 -8.28
CA LEU A 123 -7.96 1.84 -9.67
C LEU A 123 -6.59 2.08 -10.28
N MET A 124 -6.00 3.25 -10.07
CA MET A 124 -4.67 3.57 -10.60
C MET A 124 -3.59 2.65 -10.01
N ALA A 125 -3.77 2.16 -8.78
CA ALA A 125 -2.87 1.25 -8.12
C ALA A 125 -2.66 -0.08 -8.89
N LEU A 126 -3.63 -0.51 -9.70
CA LEU A 126 -3.48 -1.71 -10.53
C LEU A 126 -2.27 -1.62 -11.48
N VAL A 127 -1.94 -0.42 -11.90
CA VAL A 127 -0.83 -0.13 -12.82
C VAL A 127 0.31 0.58 -12.07
N LEU A 128 -0.02 1.62 -11.29
CA LEU A 128 0.99 2.49 -10.69
C LEU A 128 1.71 1.85 -9.50
N THR A 129 1.06 0.98 -8.73
CA THR A 129 1.75 0.27 -7.64
C THR A 129 2.82 -0.68 -8.18
N PRO A 130 2.52 -1.62 -9.10
CA PRO A 130 3.55 -2.46 -9.70
C PRO A 130 4.62 -1.64 -10.44
N PHE A 131 4.22 -0.62 -11.18
CA PHE A 131 5.14 0.24 -11.93
C PHE A 131 6.10 0.98 -11.00
N ASN A 132 5.57 1.73 -10.01
CA ASN A 132 6.40 2.49 -9.07
C ASN A 132 7.32 1.60 -8.27
N PHE A 133 6.81 0.50 -7.73
CA PHE A 133 7.63 -0.44 -7.00
C PHE A 133 8.72 -1.06 -7.86
N GLY A 134 8.37 -1.53 -9.06
CA GLY A 134 9.30 -2.19 -9.97
C GLY A 134 10.47 -1.29 -10.40
N TRP A 135 10.20 -0.04 -10.83
CA TRP A 135 11.29 0.86 -11.24
C TRP A 135 12.15 1.31 -10.06
N MET A 136 11.57 1.57 -8.89
CA MET A 136 12.35 1.94 -7.70
C MET A 136 13.30 0.83 -7.30
N MET A 137 12.81 -0.42 -7.25
CA MET A 137 13.63 -1.61 -6.95
C MET A 137 14.74 -1.83 -7.97
N ALA A 138 14.46 -1.62 -9.26
CA ALA A 138 15.45 -1.80 -10.32
C ALA A 138 16.49 -0.68 -10.37
N ALA A 139 16.08 0.55 -10.04
CA ALA A 139 16.94 1.74 -10.09
C ALA A 139 17.80 1.95 -8.83
N ASN A 140 17.54 1.20 -7.75
CA ASN A 140 18.38 1.21 -6.55
C ASN A 140 19.32 -0.02 -6.57
N PRO A 141 20.67 0.18 -6.55
CA PRO A 141 21.63 -0.92 -6.68
C PRO A 141 21.51 -1.98 -5.58
N ALA A 142 21.23 -1.58 -4.32
CA ALA A 142 21.11 -2.50 -3.20
C ALA A 142 19.90 -3.42 -3.35
N THR A 143 18.71 -2.86 -3.64
CA THR A 143 17.50 -3.66 -3.83
C THR A 143 17.55 -4.48 -5.12
N ALA A 144 18.15 -3.98 -6.20
CA ALA A 144 18.37 -4.75 -7.43
C ALA A 144 19.32 -5.94 -7.23
N ALA A 145 20.35 -5.80 -6.40
CA ALA A 145 21.23 -6.91 -6.00
C ALA A 145 20.46 -7.93 -5.15
N TRP A 146 19.74 -7.46 -4.15
CA TRP A 146 18.93 -8.32 -3.27
C TRP A 146 17.87 -9.13 -4.04
N LEU A 147 17.17 -8.53 -5.02
CA LEU A 147 16.23 -9.27 -5.87
C LEU A 147 16.89 -10.45 -6.61
N ARG A 148 18.12 -10.27 -7.09
CA ARG A 148 18.88 -11.35 -7.75
C ARG A 148 19.24 -12.47 -6.75
N GLU A 149 19.60 -12.11 -5.52
CA GLU A 149 19.92 -13.08 -4.47
C GLU A 149 18.73 -13.96 -4.10
N ILE A 150 17.52 -13.39 -4.06
CA ILE A 150 16.29 -14.15 -3.77
C ILE A 150 15.65 -14.74 -5.05
N ALA A 151 16.37 -14.74 -6.17
CA ALA A 151 15.96 -15.28 -7.47
C ALA A 151 14.63 -14.70 -8.01
N LEU A 152 14.30 -13.45 -7.70
CA LEU A 152 13.16 -12.74 -8.24
C LEU A 152 13.57 -11.81 -9.39
N ASN A 153 12.88 -11.96 -10.52
CA ASN A 153 13.05 -11.07 -11.66
C ASN A 153 12.12 -9.84 -11.51
N PRO A 154 12.62 -8.60 -11.65
CA PRO A 154 11.79 -7.40 -11.57
C PRO A 154 10.56 -7.42 -12.50
N ASN A 155 10.68 -7.98 -13.71
CA ASN A 155 9.58 -8.08 -14.66
C ASN A 155 8.50 -9.05 -14.18
N ASP A 156 8.89 -10.16 -13.57
CA ASP A 156 7.95 -11.17 -13.06
C ASP A 156 7.20 -10.62 -11.84
N ILE A 157 7.88 -9.85 -10.99
CA ILE A 157 7.26 -9.13 -9.87
C ILE A 157 6.20 -8.16 -10.40
N TRP A 158 6.54 -7.36 -11.42
CA TRP A 158 5.60 -6.39 -12.00
C TRP A 158 4.34 -7.06 -12.54
N ILE A 159 4.50 -8.12 -13.35
CA ILE A 159 3.38 -8.85 -13.94
C ILE A 159 2.54 -9.54 -12.86
N SER A 160 3.18 -10.24 -11.92
CA SER A 160 2.47 -10.95 -10.86
C SER A 160 1.71 -10.00 -9.94
N LEU A 161 2.29 -8.85 -9.57
CA LEU A 161 1.60 -7.82 -8.80
C LEU A 161 0.43 -7.23 -9.57
N ALA A 162 0.61 -6.92 -10.85
CA ALA A 162 -0.47 -6.39 -11.68
C ALA A 162 -1.65 -7.37 -11.75
N LEU A 163 -1.40 -8.64 -12.02
CA LEU A 163 -2.45 -9.67 -12.07
C LEU A 163 -3.11 -9.92 -10.71
N MET A 164 -2.30 -9.97 -9.65
CA MET A 164 -2.77 -10.19 -8.28
C MET A 164 -3.70 -9.07 -7.79
N LEU A 165 -3.50 -7.84 -8.27
CA LEU A 165 -4.38 -6.72 -7.97
C LEU A 165 -5.56 -6.63 -8.96
N ALA A 166 -5.31 -6.84 -10.25
CA ALA A 166 -6.32 -6.62 -11.30
C ALA A 166 -7.46 -7.65 -11.26
N ILE A 167 -7.14 -8.93 -11.03
CA ILE A 167 -8.16 -10.00 -11.06
C ILE A 167 -9.21 -9.81 -9.95
N PRO A 168 -8.86 -9.72 -8.65
CA PRO A 168 -9.86 -9.53 -7.61
C PRO A 168 -10.55 -8.17 -7.69
N MET A 169 -9.85 -7.12 -8.17
CA MET A 169 -10.46 -5.82 -8.42
C MET A 169 -11.54 -5.91 -9.50
N ALA A 170 -11.25 -6.54 -10.64
CA ALA A 170 -12.22 -6.70 -11.73
C ALA A 170 -13.44 -7.54 -11.29
N LEU A 171 -13.22 -8.59 -10.52
CA LEU A 171 -14.30 -9.43 -9.96
C LEU A 171 -15.16 -8.63 -8.98
N GLY A 172 -14.55 -7.84 -8.09
CA GLY A 172 -15.26 -6.99 -7.13
C GLY A 172 -16.08 -5.90 -7.80
N LEU A 173 -15.50 -5.20 -8.78
CA LEU A 173 -16.22 -4.20 -9.60
C LEU A 173 -17.38 -4.81 -10.37
N SER A 174 -17.17 -5.98 -10.98
CA SER A 174 -18.22 -6.71 -11.68
C SER A 174 -19.37 -7.08 -10.74
N LEU A 175 -19.07 -7.59 -9.55
CA LEU A 175 -20.09 -7.90 -8.55
C LEU A 175 -20.81 -6.63 -8.06
N SER A 176 -20.08 -5.56 -7.79
CA SER A 176 -20.64 -4.28 -7.37
C SER A 176 -21.59 -3.70 -8.43
N HIS A 177 -21.26 -3.87 -9.72
CA HIS A 177 -22.09 -3.42 -10.83
C HIS A 177 -23.35 -4.27 -11.01
N HIS A 178 -23.21 -5.62 -11.07
CA HIS A 178 -24.33 -6.51 -11.41
C HIS A 178 -25.21 -6.85 -10.19
N ARG A 179 -24.67 -6.85 -8.97
CA ARG A 179 -25.36 -7.24 -7.73
C ARG A 179 -25.05 -6.25 -6.59
N PRO A 180 -25.43 -4.97 -6.70
CA PRO A 180 -25.03 -3.92 -5.73
C PRO A 180 -25.50 -4.21 -4.30
N ARG A 181 -26.70 -4.80 -4.13
CA ARG A 181 -27.21 -5.17 -2.80
C ARG A 181 -26.36 -6.26 -2.12
N LEU A 182 -25.87 -7.23 -2.90
CA LEU A 182 -24.99 -8.28 -2.38
C LEU A 182 -23.62 -7.69 -2.04
N ALA A 183 -23.06 -6.88 -2.93
CA ALA A 183 -21.79 -6.19 -2.72
C ALA A 183 -21.82 -5.38 -1.42
N GLU A 184 -22.85 -4.60 -1.19
CA GLU A 184 -23.01 -3.80 0.04
C GLU A 184 -23.11 -4.66 1.30
N ARG A 185 -23.77 -5.81 1.23
CA ARG A 185 -23.93 -6.72 2.36
C ARG A 185 -22.62 -7.41 2.76
N ILE A 186 -21.79 -7.79 1.78
CA ILE A 186 -20.59 -8.61 2.03
C ILE A 186 -19.31 -7.79 2.19
N ARG A 187 -19.23 -6.54 1.71
CA ARG A 187 -18.00 -5.72 1.70
C ARG A 187 -17.35 -5.59 3.09
N LYS A 188 -18.14 -5.19 4.11
CA LYS A 188 -17.62 -5.00 5.48
C LYS A 188 -17.16 -6.32 6.12
N PRO A 189 -17.97 -7.40 6.16
CA PRO A 189 -17.49 -8.66 6.71
C PRO A 189 -16.28 -9.23 5.99
N LEU A 190 -16.20 -9.13 4.65
CA LEU A 190 -15.02 -9.58 3.91
C LEU A 190 -13.77 -8.74 4.22
N GLY A 191 -13.89 -7.42 4.22
CA GLY A 191 -12.79 -6.53 4.55
C GLY A 191 -12.25 -6.75 5.96
N ASN A 192 -13.16 -6.87 6.95
CA ASN A 192 -12.78 -7.15 8.33
C ASN A 192 -12.12 -8.53 8.48
N PHE A 193 -12.67 -9.55 7.82
CA PHE A 193 -12.09 -10.90 7.83
C PHE A 193 -10.68 -10.91 7.25
N SER A 194 -10.48 -10.30 6.08
CA SER A 194 -9.17 -10.26 5.42
C SER A 194 -8.15 -9.50 6.26
N LEU A 195 -8.54 -8.37 6.85
CA LEU A 195 -7.66 -7.58 7.71
C LEU A 195 -7.29 -8.37 8.97
N LEU A 196 -8.25 -8.99 9.64
CA LEU A 196 -7.99 -9.79 10.85
C LEU A 196 -7.12 -11.02 10.53
N ALA A 197 -7.37 -11.71 9.43
CA ALA A 197 -6.57 -12.84 9.00
C ALA A 197 -5.12 -12.43 8.71
N LEU A 198 -4.91 -11.31 8.03
CA LEU A 198 -3.59 -10.76 7.77
C LEU A 198 -2.88 -10.35 9.06
N LEU A 199 -3.56 -9.63 9.95
CA LEU A 199 -2.99 -9.21 11.24
C LEU A 199 -2.65 -10.41 12.14
N ALA A 200 -3.50 -11.43 12.16
CA ALA A 200 -3.22 -12.68 12.90
C ALA A 200 -1.97 -13.37 12.35
N PHE A 201 -1.84 -13.48 11.03
CA PHE A 201 -0.66 -14.06 10.39
C PHE A 201 0.63 -13.30 10.76
N ILE A 202 0.58 -11.96 10.67
CA ILE A 202 1.71 -11.09 11.04
C ILE A 202 2.06 -11.25 12.52
N ALA A 203 1.05 -11.23 13.40
CA ALA A 203 1.26 -11.39 14.84
C ALA A 203 1.92 -12.73 15.17
N LEU A 204 1.49 -13.84 14.54
CA LEU A 204 2.10 -15.15 14.70
C LEU A 204 3.55 -15.15 14.23
N GLY A 205 3.86 -14.53 13.09
CA GLY A 205 5.22 -14.39 12.57
C GLY A 205 6.13 -13.58 13.51
N LEU A 206 5.65 -12.45 14.02
CA LEU A 206 6.37 -11.61 14.97
C LEU A 206 6.62 -12.32 16.30
N VAL A 207 5.64 -13.04 16.83
CA VAL A 207 5.79 -13.83 18.07
C VAL A 207 6.81 -14.94 17.88
N ALA A 208 6.78 -15.64 16.74
CA ALA A 208 7.74 -16.68 16.42
C ALA A 208 9.19 -16.16 16.36
N GLN A 209 9.38 -14.90 15.94
CA GLN A 209 10.68 -14.27 15.77
C GLN A 209 10.96 -13.15 16.79
N ARG A 210 10.29 -13.16 17.94
CA ARG A 210 10.39 -12.12 18.97
C ARG A 210 11.81 -11.81 19.45
N HIS A 211 12.72 -12.77 19.36
CA HIS A 211 14.13 -12.59 19.73
C HIS A 211 14.90 -11.65 18.79
N LEU A 212 14.39 -11.41 17.57
CA LEU A 212 14.97 -10.49 16.59
C LEU A 212 14.44 -9.05 16.75
N LEU A 213 13.41 -8.83 17.57
CA LEU A 213 12.73 -7.55 17.69
C LEU A 213 13.42 -6.53 18.64
N ASN A 214 14.59 -6.85 19.21
CA ASN A 214 15.15 -6.08 20.32
C ASN A 214 15.60 -4.66 19.94
N ALA A 215 16.83 -4.47 19.45
CA ALA A 215 17.42 -3.13 19.26
C ALA A 215 17.04 -2.45 17.94
N ALA A 216 16.57 -3.21 16.94
CA ALA A 216 16.31 -2.70 15.59
C ALA A 216 14.97 -1.94 15.44
N ILE A 217 14.03 -2.09 16.37
CA ILE A 217 12.69 -1.48 16.25
C ILE A 217 12.76 0.04 16.31
N LEU A 218 13.58 0.61 17.18
CA LEU A 218 13.61 2.06 17.39
C LEU A 218 14.13 2.83 16.16
N PRO A 219 15.24 2.43 15.51
CA PRO A 219 15.65 2.98 14.23
C PRO A 219 14.60 2.80 13.11
N MET A 220 13.97 1.63 13.01
CA MET A 220 12.92 1.36 12.03
C MET A 220 11.70 2.27 12.25
N LEU A 221 11.29 2.49 13.50
CA LEU A 221 10.22 3.41 13.83
C LEU A 221 10.59 4.84 13.44
N ALA A 222 11.82 5.29 13.68
CA ALA A 222 12.28 6.63 13.27
C ALA A 222 12.20 6.81 11.75
N ILE A 223 12.62 5.81 10.96
CA ILE A 223 12.51 5.80 9.51
C ILE A 223 11.04 5.91 9.09
N VAL A 224 10.15 5.12 9.69
CA VAL A 224 8.71 5.14 9.40
C VAL A 224 8.10 6.50 9.74
N VAL A 225 8.45 7.11 10.87
CA VAL A 225 7.98 8.44 11.28
C VAL A 225 8.38 9.50 10.25
N LEU A 226 9.63 9.50 9.82
CA LEU A 226 10.15 10.45 8.83
C LEU A 226 9.53 10.22 7.45
N HIS A 227 9.39 8.97 7.04
CA HIS A 227 8.76 8.61 5.78
C HIS A 227 7.27 9.02 5.73
N ASN A 228 6.51 8.76 6.78
CA ASN A 228 5.12 9.21 6.88
C ASN A 228 5.03 10.75 6.91
N ALA A 229 5.89 11.41 7.68
CA ALA A 229 5.94 12.87 7.73
C ALA A 229 6.26 13.47 6.35
N SER A 230 7.12 12.84 5.55
CA SER A 230 7.40 13.28 4.18
C SER A 230 6.14 13.21 3.29
N GLY A 231 5.35 12.13 3.38
CA GLY A 231 4.09 12.01 2.66
C GLY A 231 3.08 13.09 3.03
N LEU A 232 2.90 13.35 4.33
CA LEU A 232 2.05 14.43 4.85
C LEU A 232 2.54 15.80 4.35
N LEU A 233 3.84 16.06 4.43
CA LEU A 233 4.46 17.31 3.98
C LEU A 233 4.29 17.53 2.48
N LEU A 234 4.53 16.51 1.66
CA LEU A 234 4.36 16.58 0.21
C LEU A 234 2.90 16.86 -0.18
N GLY A 235 1.94 16.24 0.52
CA GLY A 235 0.51 16.55 0.35
C GLY A 235 0.19 18.00 0.71
N TRP A 236 0.72 18.50 1.83
CA TRP A 236 0.54 19.89 2.24
C TRP A 236 1.18 20.86 1.25
N LEU A 237 2.43 20.63 0.83
CA LEU A 237 3.15 21.50 -0.10
C LEU A 237 2.42 21.58 -1.45
N THR A 238 2.00 20.45 -2.00
CA THR A 238 1.29 20.38 -3.28
C THR A 238 -0.04 21.14 -3.20
N SER A 239 -0.83 20.90 -2.16
CA SER A 239 -2.11 21.57 -1.98
C SER A 239 -1.96 23.08 -1.75
N LYS A 240 -0.91 23.51 -1.02
CA LYS A 240 -0.58 24.91 -0.82
C LYS A 240 -0.15 25.58 -2.13
N ALA A 241 0.73 24.94 -2.90
CA ALA A 241 1.20 25.45 -4.20
C ALA A 241 0.06 25.62 -5.20
N MET A 242 -0.95 24.73 -5.14
CA MET A 242 -2.15 24.82 -6.00
C MET A 242 -3.23 25.76 -5.46
N GLY A 243 -3.01 26.45 -4.34
CA GLY A 243 -3.94 27.44 -3.76
C GLY A 243 -5.26 26.84 -3.30
N MET A 244 -5.25 25.59 -2.79
CA MET A 244 -6.47 24.89 -2.40
C MET A 244 -7.08 25.47 -1.12
N SER A 245 -8.39 25.26 -0.92
CA SER A 245 -9.09 25.63 0.33
C SER A 245 -8.58 24.83 1.52
N GLU A 246 -8.74 25.33 2.74
CA GLU A 246 -8.27 24.61 3.95
C GLU A 246 -8.86 23.20 4.08
N PRO A 247 -10.18 22.95 3.83
CA PRO A 247 -10.72 21.61 3.85
C PRO A 247 -10.09 20.68 2.80
N ASP A 248 -9.79 21.20 1.60
CA ASP A 248 -9.14 20.44 0.53
C ASP A 248 -7.68 20.15 0.88
N LYS A 249 -6.94 21.12 1.44
CA LYS A 249 -5.56 20.92 1.91
C LYS A 249 -5.46 19.80 2.93
N ARG A 250 -6.40 19.77 3.90
CA ARG A 250 -6.46 18.69 4.89
C ARG A 250 -6.68 17.33 4.23
N ALA A 251 -7.60 17.25 3.26
CA ALA A 251 -7.85 16.03 2.51
C ALA A 251 -6.60 15.57 1.76
N VAL A 252 -5.96 16.45 0.99
CA VAL A 252 -4.75 16.14 0.20
C VAL A 252 -3.57 15.76 1.10
N MET A 253 -3.40 16.44 2.23
CA MET A 253 -2.35 16.13 3.20
C MET A 253 -2.54 14.73 3.80
N ILE A 254 -3.75 14.37 4.19
CA ILE A 254 -4.07 13.05 4.74
C ILE A 254 -3.91 11.96 3.67
N GLU A 255 -4.41 12.17 2.45
CA GLU A 255 -4.25 11.21 1.34
C GLU A 255 -2.77 10.97 0.97
N GLY A 256 -1.93 12.02 1.00
CA GLY A 256 -0.49 11.90 0.75
C GLY A 256 0.27 11.17 1.86
N GLY A 257 -0.21 11.27 3.11
CA GLY A 257 0.45 10.66 4.27
C GLY A 257 -0.17 9.36 4.77
N MET A 258 -1.28 8.90 4.22
CA MET A 258 -1.94 7.66 4.67
C MET A 258 -2.02 6.65 3.54
N GLN A 259 -1.08 5.72 3.53
CA GLN A 259 -1.00 4.65 2.53
C GLN A 259 -1.69 3.36 3.00
N ASN A 260 -2.04 2.49 2.07
CA ASN A 260 -2.64 1.19 2.37
C ASN A 260 -1.56 0.17 2.79
N SER A 261 -1.15 0.26 4.05
CA SER A 261 -0.17 -0.67 4.65
C SER A 261 -0.68 -2.12 4.67
N GLY A 262 -1.99 -2.34 4.75
CA GLY A 262 -2.57 -3.67 4.65
C GLY A 262 -2.30 -4.30 3.28
N LEU A 263 -2.46 -3.54 2.20
CA LEU A 263 -2.11 -3.98 0.85
C LEU A 263 -0.60 -4.29 0.75
N ALA A 264 0.26 -3.40 1.28
CA ALA A 264 1.70 -3.63 1.31
C ALA A 264 2.05 -4.93 2.06
N LEU A 265 1.48 -5.17 3.24
CA LEU A 265 1.68 -6.39 4.02
C LEU A 265 1.21 -7.65 3.28
N GLY A 266 0.08 -7.57 2.58
CA GLY A 266 -0.40 -8.67 1.75
C GLY A 266 0.55 -8.99 0.60
N ILE A 267 1.08 -7.98 -0.07
CA ILE A 267 2.09 -8.15 -1.13
C ILE A 267 3.37 -8.76 -0.55
N ILE A 268 3.87 -8.25 0.57
CA ILE A 268 5.07 -8.77 1.26
C ILE A 268 4.88 -10.25 1.60
N ALA A 269 3.71 -10.60 2.13
CA ALA A 269 3.40 -11.97 2.51
C ALA A 269 3.45 -12.95 1.33
N VAL A 270 2.95 -12.52 0.17
CA VAL A 270 2.84 -13.40 -1.01
C VAL A 270 4.11 -13.40 -1.85
N GLN A 271 4.69 -12.21 -2.13
CA GLN A 271 5.79 -12.06 -3.07
C GLN A 271 7.18 -12.21 -2.42
N PHE A 272 7.28 -11.90 -1.14
CA PHE A 272 8.56 -11.87 -0.41
C PHE A 272 8.58 -12.84 0.78
N ASN A 273 7.73 -13.88 0.74
CA ASN A 273 7.67 -14.90 1.80
C ASN A 273 7.56 -14.32 3.21
N ALA A 274 6.82 -13.22 3.36
CA ALA A 274 6.72 -12.47 4.62
C ALA A 274 8.10 -12.11 5.21
N ASP A 275 9.04 -11.60 4.38
CA ASP A 275 10.33 -11.12 4.85
C ASP A 275 10.16 -10.27 6.11
N LEU A 276 10.90 -10.59 7.16
CA LEU A 276 10.69 -10.01 8.49
C LEU A 276 10.96 -8.51 8.51
N GLY A 277 12.01 -8.03 7.86
CA GLY A 277 12.34 -6.61 7.79
C GLY A 277 11.25 -5.81 7.09
N MET A 278 10.75 -6.34 5.97
CA MET A 278 9.64 -5.73 5.25
C MET A 278 8.34 -5.72 6.08
N VAL A 279 8.01 -6.82 6.75
CA VAL A 279 6.83 -6.93 7.62
C VAL A 279 6.88 -5.93 8.77
N ILE A 280 8.02 -5.78 9.42
CA ILE A 280 8.19 -4.83 10.53
C ILE A 280 7.95 -3.40 10.04
N ILE A 281 8.60 -2.98 8.96
CA ILE A 281 8.44 -1.63 8.40
C ILE A 281 6.99 -1.36 8.01
N ALA A 282 6.34 -2.24 7.27
CA ALA A 282 4.97 -2.05 6.83
C ALA A 282 3.96 -2.06 8.00
N SER A 283 4.22 -2.89 9.04
CA SER A 283 3.39 -2.94 10.25
C SER A 283 3.55 -1.68 11.11
N LEU A 284 4.77 -1.22 11.35
CA LEU A 284 5.04 0.02 12.06
C LEU A 284 4.41 1.20 11.32
N TRP A 285 4.50 1.20 9.98
CA TRP A 285 3.89 2.22 9.14
C TRP A 285 2.36 2.22 9.28
N GLY A 286 1.73 1.03 9.27
CA GLY A 286 0.29 0.85 9.46
C GLY A 286 -0.21 1.35 10.80
N ILE A 287 0.59 1.24 11.86
CA ILE A 287 0.26 1.79 13.18
C ILE A 287 0.51 3.30 13.20
N TRP A 288 1.69 3.74 12.74
CA TRP A 288 2.11 5.12 12.87
C TRP A 288 1.27 6.10 12.05
N HIS A 289 0.86 5.75 10.82
CA HIS A 289 0.05 6.66 10.01
C HIS A 289 -1.33 6.95 10.64
N ILE A 290 -1.86 6.00 11.43
CA ILE A 290 -3.09 6.22 12.20
C ILE A 290 -2.82 7.24 13.32
N VAL A 291 -1.73 7.08 14.05
CA VAL A 291 -1.35 7.98 15.15
C VAL A 291 -1.12 9.40 14.61
N SER A 292 -0.33 9.55 13.54
CA SER A 292 -0.01 10.85 12.95
C SER A 292 -1.24 11.52 12.34
N GLY A 293 -2.02 10.80 11.54
CA GLY A 293 -3.23 11.31 10.91
C GLY A 293 -4.29 11.74 11.92
N MET A 294 -4.56 10.90 12.94
CA MET A 294 -5.50 11.25 14.01
C MET A 294 -5.01 12.42 14.86
N SER A 295 -3.72 12.51 15.14
CA SER A 295 -3.15 13.65 15.88
C SER A 295 -3.37 14.96 15.13
N LEU A 296 -3.14 14.99 13.81
CA LEU A 296 -3.44 16.15 12.97
C LEU A 296 -4.94 16.48 12.94
N ALA A 297 -5.79 15.48 12.80
CA ALA A 297 -7.24 15.67 12.77
C ALA A 297 -7.76 16.24 14.10
N ILE A 298 -7.26 15.76 15.24
CA ILE A 298 -7.57 16.30 16.58
C ILE A 298 -7.07 17.75 16.71
N TYR A 299 -5.85 18.02 16.27
CA TYR A 299 -5.28 19.37 16.28
C TYR A 299 -6.14 20.36 15.48
N TRP A 300 -6.52 20.01 14.25
CA TRP A 300 -7.38 20.87 13.42
C TRP A 300 -8.75 21.10 14.06
N ARG A 301 -9.34 20.08 14.66
CA ARG A 301 -10.64 20.20 15.35
C ARG A 301 -10.58 21.16 16.52
N LYS A 302 -9.52 21.08 17.33
CA LYS A 302 -9.31 22.00 18.48
C LYS A 302 -9.05 23.42 18.00
N ARG A 303 -8.21 23.61 16.99
CA ARG A 303 -7.92 24.93 16.39
C ARG A 303 -9.20 25.59 15.87
N ASP A 304 -10.01 24.86 15.11
CA ASP A 304 -11.24 25.40 14.53
C ASP A 304 -12.32 25.67 15.61
N ALA A 305 -12.32 24.96 16.71
CA ALA A 305 -13.20 25.25 17.85
C ALA A 305 -12.75 26.52 18.62
N GLY A 306 -11.45 26.72 18.77
CA GLY A 306 -10.92 27.92 19.40
C GLY A 306 -11.03 29.21 18.58
N LEU A 307 -11.29 29.10 17.27
CA LEU A 307 -11.55 30.25 16.38
C LEU A 307 -13.03 30.61 16.31
N ALA A 308 -13.91 29.77 16.84
CA ALA A 308 -15.37 29.96 16.83
C ALA A 308 -15.91 30.52 18.17
N GLY A 309 -15.08 30.67 19.21
CA GLY A 309 -15.37 31.31 20.48
C GLY A 309 -14.63 32.60 20.62
#